data_163b61fbbc81c49863bfccb83568e1fa
#
_entry.id   163b61fbbc81c49863bfccb83568e1fa
#
_cell.length_a   1.000
_cell.length_b   1.000
_cell.length_c   1.000
_cell.angle_alpha   90.00
_cell.angle_beta   90.00
_cell.angle_gamma   90.00
#
_symmetry.space_group_name_H-M   'P 1'
#
loop_
_entity.id
_entity.type
_entity.pdbx_description
1 polymer ?
#
loop_
_entity_poly.entity_id
_entity_poly.type
_entity_poly.pdbx_seq_one_letter_code
_entity_poly.pdbx_strand_id
1 'polypeptide(L)'
;MGIKIPPAYKNVYIYPENKNNKILAYGYDDKNRKQVIYNPEYVKTQNEKKYKKIIKLNKIFKIILDDINSIIDTNDKSDLKNYEISIIIYLIINCGFRIGNEKYKCENNSFGITTLEYNHLIFNKNKLTIDFIGKKGVRNVSECLNDKIINYLKSKKKNKDLNEKVFKYTSLDVNNYLKEYNPKITSKDLRTWNANNMLLQFIKLPEIKKSKNPVKKAIEKVSEKLHNSYHICLKSYINPILVQKLKEKHLNKSS
;
A
#
# COMPACT_ATOMS: atom_id res chain seq x y z
N MET A 1 26.09 -20.68 4.29
CA MET A 1 24.68 -20.73 4.79
C MET A 1 23.82 -21.37 3.71
N GLY A 2 23.11 -22.47 4.01
CA GLY A 2 22.27 -23.14 3.02
C GLY A 2 21.09 -22.27 2.55
N ILE A 3 20.78 -22.32 1.26
CA ILE A 3 19.63 -21.62 0.66
C ILE A 3 18.37 -22.32 1.15
N LYS A 4 17.49 -21.60 1.85
CA LYS A 4 16.18 -22.12 2.28
C LYS A 4 15.19 -22.07 1.11
N ILE A 5 14.89 -23.24 0.56
CA ILE A 5 13.91 -23.40 -0.52
C ILE A 5 12.61 -23.92 0.09
N PRO A 6 11.45 -23.29 -0.17
CA PRO A 6 10.17 -23.82 0.29
C PRO A 6 9.89 -25.20 -0.30
N PRO A 7 9.41 -26.17 0.51
CA PRO A 7 9.18 -27.56 0.05
C PRO A 7 8.20 -27.68 -1.11
N ALA A 8 7.24 -26.74 -1.21
CA ALA A 8 6.23 -26.71 -2.27
C ALA A 8 6.77 -26.24 -3.64
N TYR A 9 8.05 -25.87 -3.76
CA TYR A 9 8.59 -25.42 -5.04
C TYR A 9 8.99 -26.60 -5.91
N LYS A 10 8.58 -26.57 -7.18
CA LYS A 10 8.92 -27.56 -8.22
C LYS A 10 9.95 -26.95 -9.18
N ASN A 11 10.68 -27.81 -9.91
CA ASN A 11 11.67 -27.40 -10.92
C ASN A 11 12.63 -26.34 -10.39
N VAL A 12 13.24 -26.62 -9.24
CA VAL A 12 14.15 -25.70 -8.55
C VAL A 12 15.49 -25.68 -9.26
N TYR A 13 15.99 -24.46 -9.53
CA TYR A 13 17.33 -24.22 -10.03
C TYR A 13 18.09 -23.37 -9.03
N ILE A 14 19.28 -23.82 -8.63
CA ILE A 14 20.18 -23.09 -7.73
C ILE A 14 21.36 -22.57 -8.55
N TYR A 15 21.62 -21.27 -8.48
CA TYR A 15 22.77 -20.68 -9.15
C TYR A 15 24.05 -21.05 -8.43
N PRO A 16 25.18 -21.27 -9.16
CA PRO A 16 26.51 -21.47 -8.56
C PRO A 16 26.84 -20.37 -7.56
N GLU A 17 27.56 -20.71 -6.51
CA GLU A 17 27.97 -19.74 -5.50
C GLU A 17 28.84 -18.65 -6.11
N ASN A 18 28.29 -17.43 -6.11
CA ASN A 18 29.01 -16.20 -6.43
C ASN A 18 28.46 -15.10 -5.52
N LYS A 19 29.33 -14.45 -4.76
CA LYS A 19 28.97 -13.37 -3.84
C LYS A 19 28.24 -12.20 -4.52
N ASN A 20 28.44 -12.02 -5.83
CA ASN A 20 27.80 -10.96 -6.61
C ASN A 20 26.43 -11.35 -7.19
N ASN A 21 26.00 -12.59 -7.04
CA ASN A 21 24.71 -13.03 -7.57
C ASN A 21 23.55 -12.35 -6.84
N LYS A 22 22.70 -11.66 -7.60
CA LYS A 22 21.46 -11.04 -7.10
C LYS A 22 20.42 -12.10 -6.75
N ILE A 23 20.40 -13.20 -7.50
CA ILE A 23 19.48 -14.33 -7.37
C ILE A 23 20.28 -15.56 -6.94
N LEU A 24 19.81 -16.23 -5.88
CA LEU A 24 20.43 -17.45 -5.39
C LEU A 24 19.79 -18.70 -6.00
N ALA A 25 18.46 -18.68 -6.15
CA ALA A 25 17.69 -19.77 -6.71
C ALA A 25 16.36 -19.29 -7.28
N TYR A 26 15.71 -20.10 -8.08
CA TYR A 26 14.31 -19.95 -8.41
C TYR A 26 13.63 -21.33 -8.46
N GLY A 27 12.32 -21.33 -8.34
CA GLY A 27 11.47 -22.51 -8.51
C GLY A 27 10.07 -22.09 -8.87
N TYR A 28 9.17 -23.03 -9.02
CA TYR A 28 7.77 -22.76 -9.39
C TYR A 28 6.86 -23.22 -8.25
N ASP A 29 5.88 -22.38 -7.91
CA ASP A 29 4.86 -22.72 -6.92
C ASP A 29 3.76 -23.63 -7.53
N ASP A 30 2.79 -24.05 -6.71
CA ASP A 30 1.71 -24.95 -7.15
C ASP A 30 0.83 -24.38 -8.27
N LYS A 31 0.85 -23.06 -8.45
CA LYS A 31 0.17 -22.37 -9.58
C LYS A 31 1.10 -22.15 -10.77
N ASN A 32 2.21 -22.86 -10.84
CA ASN A 32 3.24 -22.77 -11.89
C ASN A 32 3.81 -21.33 -12.07
N ARG A 33 3.85 -20.54 -10.99
CA ARG A 33 4.41 -19.20 -11.02
C ARG A 33 5.86 -19.23 -10.58
N LYS A 34 6.77 -18.65 -11.37
CA LYS A 34 8.19 -18.52 -11.02
C LYS A 34 8.37 -17.71 -9.73
N GLN A 35 8.98 -18.34 -8.73
CA GLN A 35 9.36 -17.75 -7.45
C GLN A 35 10.87 -17.62 -7.39
N VAL A 36 11.37 -16.44 -7.01
CA VAL A 36 12.81 -16.13 -7.02
C VAL A 36 13.29 -15.93 -5.58
N ILE A 37 14.40 -16.56 -5.25
CA ILE A 37 15.09 -16.40 -3.96
C ILE A 37 16.29 -15.48 -4.20
N TYR A 38 16.19 -14.27 -3.64
CA TYR A 38 17.21 -13.24 -3.79
C TYR A 38 18.30 -13.35 -2.71
N ASN A 39 19.51 -12.93 -3.05
CA ASN A 39 20.58 -12.74 -2.09
C ASN A 39 20.14 -11.74 -0.99
N PRO A 40 20.29 -12.08 0.31
CA PRO A 40 19.93 -11.19 1.42
C PRO A 40 20.61 -9.82 1.36
N GLU A 41 21.88 -9.75 0.95
CA GLU A 41 22.61 -8.49 0.81
C GLU A 41 22.02 -7.63 -0.33
N TYR A 42 21.67 -8.26 -1.44
CA TYR A 42 20.96 -7.57 -2.51
C TYR A 42 19.62 -7.01 -2.02
N VAL A 43 18.83 -7.82 -1.30
CA VAL A 43 17.55 -7.37 -0.72
C VAL A 43 17.76 -6.20 0.25
N LYS A 44 18.80 -6.26 1.10
CA LYS A 44 19.16 -5.18 2.03
C LYS A 44 19.48 -3.89 1.26
N THR A 45 20.35 -3.97 0.27
CA THR A 45 20.72 -2.81 -0.59
C THR A 45 19.50 -2.21 -1.30
N GLN A 46 18.59 -3.04 -1.85
CA GLN A 46 17.37 -2.55 -2.49
C GLN A 46 16.43 -1.87 -1.49
N ASN A 47 16.32 -2.39 -0.26
CA ASN A 47 15.55 -1.75 0.79
C ASN A 47 16.14 -0.39 1.21
N GLU A 48 17.45 -0.30 1.35
CA GLU A 48 18.11 0.97 1.65
C GLU A 48 17.85 2.02 0.56
N LYS A 49 18.03 1.64 -0.72
CA LYS A 49 17.71 2.51 -1.87
C LYS A 49 16.25 2.97 -1.84
N LYS A 50 15.32 2.05 -1.57
CA LYS A 50 13.89 2.35 -1.46
C LYS A 50 13.62 3.40 -0.39
N TYR A 51 14.11 3.23 0.83
CA TYR A 51 13.84 4.17 1.92
C TYR A 51 14.60 5.50 1.77
N LYS A 52 15.81 5.50 1.22
CA LYS A 52 16.51 6.73 0.83
C LYS A 52 15.68 7.54 -0.18
N LYS A 53 15.09 6.83 -1.18
CA LYS A 53 14.17 7.45 -2.16
C LYS A 53 12.95 8.06 -1.48
N ILE A 54 12.27 7.30 -0.60
CA ILE A 54 11.07 7.76 0.12
C ILE A 54 11.36 9.02 0.96
N ILE A 55 12.48 9.05 1.66
CA ILE A 55 12.89 10.21 2.47
C ILE A 55 13.15 11.42 1.55
N LYS A 56 13.87 11.22 0.44
CA LYS A 56 14.19 12.29 -0.53
C LYS A 56 12.94 12.91 -1.16
N LEU A 57 11.92 12.10 -1.39
CA LEU A 57 10.66 12.52 -2.01
C LEU A 57 9.60 12.99 -1.00
N ASN A 58 9.92 13.09 0.29
CA ASN A 58 8.94 13.42 1.34
C ASN A 58 8.19 14.74 1.09
N LYS A 59 8.88 15.78 0.61
CA LYS A 59 8.23 17.07 0.28
C LYS A 59 7.23 16.91 -0.87
N ILE A 60 7.60 16.15 -1.90
CA ILE A 60 6.74 15.93 -3.08
C ILE A 60 5.48 15.14 -2.70
N PHE A 61 5.60 14.13 -1.83
CA PHE A 61 4.43 13.40 -1.34
C PHE A 61 3.44 14.29 -0.58
N LYS A 62 3.93 15.31 0.15
CA LYS A 62 3.07 16.30 0.80
C LYS A 62 2.36 17.18 -0.22
N ILE A 63 3.08 17.68 -1.23
CA ILE A 63 2.48 18.46 -2.32
C ILE A 63 1.37 17.65 -3.00
N ILE A 64 1.64 16.38 -3.34
CA ILE A 64 0.62 15.50 -3.92
C ILE A 64 -0.63 15.42 -3.03
N LEU A 65 -0.45 15.29 -1.70
CA LEU A 65 -1.58 15.26 -0.77
C LEU A 65 -2.38 16.55 -0.76
N ASP A 66 -1.69 17.67 -0.71
CA ASP A 66 -2.33 18.99 -0.68
C ASP A 66 -3.12 19.23 -1.99
N ASP A 67 -2.54 18.88 -3.13
CA ASP A 67 -3.18 19.02 -4.44
C ASP A 67 -4.42 18.14 -4.58
N ILE A 68 -4.32 16.83 -4.25
CA ILE A 68 -5.49 15.94 -4.35
C ILE A 68 -6.62 16.35 -3.40
N ASN A 69 -6.29 16.83 -2.19
CA ASN A 69 -7.29 17.33 -1.26
C ASN A 69 -7.95 18.60 -1.82
N SER A 70 -7.17 19.54 -2.38
CA SER A 70 -7.69 20.73 -3.03
C SER A 70 -8.63 20.41 -4.19
N ILE A 71 -8.23 19.48 -5.09
CA ILE A 71 -9.08 19.01 -6.21
C ILE A 71 -10.40 18.41 -5.71
N ILE A 72 -10.36 17.60 -4.66
CA ILE A 72 -11.58 17.01 -4.08
C ILE A 72 -12.42 18.09 -3.40
N ASP A 73 -11.78 19.04 -2.72
CA ASP A 73 -12.46 20.09 -1.96
C ASP A 73 -13.12 21.15 -2.85
N THR A 74 -12.55 21.47 -3.97
CA THR A 74 -13.22 22.34 -4.97
C THR A 74 -14.44 21.65 -5.58
N ASN A 75 -14.48 20.32 -5.60
CA ASN A 75 -15.51 19.50 -6.24
C ASN A 75 -15.71 19.88 -7.73
N ASP A 76 -14.68 20.45 -8.35
CA ASP A 76 -14.67 20.77 -9.76
C ASP A 76 -14.43 19.49 -10.58
N LYS A 77 -15.35 19.21 -11.49
CA LYS A 77 -15.35 18.03 -12.36
C LYS A 77 -15.09 18.38 -13.82
N SER A 78 -14.63 19.61 -14.09
CA SER A 78 -14.23 20.03 -15.45
C SER A 78 -13.16 19.11 -16.02
N ASP A 79 -12.18 18.69 -15.17
CA ASP A 79 -11.26 17.61 -15.45
C ASP A 79 -11.63 16.35 -14.63
N LEU A 80 -12.58 15.59 -15.16
CA LEU A 80 -13.07 14.36 -14.52
C LEU A 80 -11.96 13.33 -14.31
N LYS A 81 -10.94 13.29 -15.18
CA LYS A 81 -9.82 12.37 -15.04
C LYS A 81 -9.02 12.67 -13.78
N ASN A 82 -8.58 13.91 -13.62
CA ASN A 82 -7.80 14.32 -12.46
C ASN A 82 -8.62 14.24 -11.17
N TYR A 83 -9.92 14.56 -11.22
CA TYR A 83 -10.82 14.39 -10.08
C TYR A 83 -10.92 12.93 -9.61
N GLU A 84 -11.18 11.97 -10.51
CA GLU A 84 -11.28 10.56 -10.15
C GLU A 84 -9.93 9.95 -9.71
N ILE A 85 -8.83 10.34 -10.35
CA ILE A 85 -7.48 9.91 -9.94
C ILE A 85 -7.17 10.44 -8.54
N SER A 86 -7.57 11.68 -8.21
CA SER A 86 -7.43 12.25 -6.87
C SER A 86 -8.22 11.46 -5.83
N ILE A 87 -9.44 11.04 -6.14
CA ILE A 87 -10.21 10.13 -5.26
C ILE A 87 -9.50 8.79 -5.08
N ILE A 88 -8.98 8.18 -6.15
CA ILE A 88 -8.24 6.91 -6.07
C ILE A 88 -7.03 7.06 -5.15
N ILE A 89 -6.25 8.13 -5.30
CA ILE A 89 -5.07 8.38 -4.46
C ILE A 89 -5.48 8.65 -3.01
N TYR A 90 -6.54 9.44 -2.79
CA TYR A 90 -7.10 9.68 -1.46
C TYR A 90 -7.45 8.35 -0.75
N LEU A 91 -8.13 7.44 -1.45
CA LEU A 91 -8.52 6.15 -0.89
C LEU A 91 -7.31 5.22 -0.65
N ILE A 92 -6.27 5.28 -1.48
CA ILE A 92 -5.00 4.57 -1.21
C ILE A 92 -4.38 5.03 0.11
N ILE A 93 -4.40 6.33 0.38
CA ILE A 93 -3.76 6.92 1.56
C ILE A 93 -4.63 6.75 2.80
N ASN A 94 -5.89 7.16 2.74
CA ASN A 94 -6.76 7.24 3.93
C ASN A 94 -7.39 5.89 4.29
N CYS A 95 -7.69 5.05 3.29
CA CYS A 95 -8.24 3.71 3.50
C CYS A 95 -7.19 2.60 3.50
N GLY A 96 -5.94 2.92 3.15
CA GLY A 96 -4.84 1.96 3.14
C GLY A 96 -4.97 0.86 2.08
N PHE A 97 -5.70 1.09 0.99
CA PHE A 97 -5.90 0.09 -0.07
C PHE A 97 -4.70 0.01 -1.03
N ARG A 98 -4.55 -1.14 -1.69
CA ARG A 98 -3.64 -1.29 -2.82
C ARG A 98 -4.29 -0.78 -4.09
N ILE A 99 -3.46 -0.34 -5.05
CA ILE A 99 -3.96 0.22 -6.30
C ILE A 99 -4.81 -0.75 -7.12
N GLY A 100 -4.50 -2.05 -7.11
CA GLY A 100 -5.18 -3.04 -7.95
C GLY A 100 -4.49 -3.25 -9.31
N ASN A 101 -4.87 -4.33 -10.00
CA ASN A 101 -4.42 -4.66 -11.34
C ASN A 101 -5.41 -5.63 -11.98
N GLU A 102 -5.84 -5.39 -13.22
CA GLU A 102 -6.82 -6.21 -13.93
C GLU A 102 -6.38 -7.68 -14.06
N LYS A 103 -5.10 -7.91 -14.36
CA LYS A 103 -4.57 -9.27 -14.45
C LYS A 103 -4.83 -10.07 -13.17
N TYR A 104 -4.58 -9.48 -11.99
CA TYR A 104 -4.84 -10.17 -10.71
C TYR A 104 -6.32 -10.29 -10.38
N LYS A 105 -7.17 -9.38 -10.86
CA LYS A 105 -8.62 -9.52 -10.76
C LYS A 105 -9.07 -10.76 -11.55
N CYS A 106 -8.67 -10.89 -12.81
CA CYS A 106 -9.05 -12.01 -13.66
C CYS A 106 -8.49 -13.36 -13.16
N GLU A 107 -7.21 -13.41 -12.79
CA GLU A 107 -6.55 -14.67 -12.43
C GLU A 107 -6.85 -15.17 -11.02
N ASN A 108 -7.14 -14.26 -10.08
CA ASN A 108 -7.22 -14.59 -8.65
C ASN A 108 -8.44 -14.01 -7.94
N ASN A 109 -9.39 -13.41 -8.65
CA ASN A 109 -10.53 -12.67 -8.10
C ASN A 109 -10.09 -11.72 -6.96
N SER A 110 -8.99 -10.99 -7.19
CA SER A 110 -8.32 -10.15 -6.20
C SER A 110 -8.39 -8.68 -6.60
N PHE A 111 -9.10 -7.89 -5.81
CA PHE A 111 -9.38 -6.51 -6.10
C PHE A 111 -8.37 -5.53 -5.48
N GLY A 112 -8.41 -4.30 -5.95
CA GLY A 112 -7.79 -3.12 -5.40
C GLY A 112 -8.55 -1.90 -5.92
N ILE A 113 -8.08 -0.69 -5.58
CA ILE A 113 -8.91 0.51 -5.76
C ILE A 113 -9.32 0.74 -7.23
N THR A 114 -8.42 0.51 -8.20
CA THR A 114 -8.73 0.70 -9.64
C THR A 114 -9.56 -0.42 -10.26
N THR A 115 -9.79 -1.49 -9.52
CA THR A 115 -10.59 -2.65 -9.97
C THR A 115 -11.83 -2.88 -9.11
N LEU A 116 -12.16 -1.91 -8.23
CA LEU A 116 -13.39 -1.97 -7.43
C LEU A 116 -14.62 -2.00 -8.31
N GLU A 117 -15.62 -2.73 -7.84
CA GLU A 117 -16.96 -2.81 -8.41
C GLU A 117 -17.96 -2.14 -7.47
N TYR A 118 -19.12 -1.76 -7.98
CA TYR A 118 -20.14 -1.07 -7.17
C TYR A 118 -20.72 -1.93 -6.04
N ASN A 119 -20.65 -3.27 -6.13
CA ASN A 119 -21.02 -4.18 -5.04
C ASN A 119 -20.12 -4.06 -3.81
N HIS A 120 -18.88 -3.58 -3.97
CA HIS A 120 -17.94 -3.33 -2.88
C HIS A 120 -18.24 -2.04 -2.08
N LEU A 121 -19.19 -1.21 -2.55
CA LEU A 121 -19.50 0.09 -1.97
C LEU A 121 -20.80 0.02 -1.17
N ILE A 122 -20.72 0.19 0.15
CA ILE A 122 -21.85 0.19 1.09
C ILE A 122 -22.01 1.60 1.63
N PHE A 123 -23.07 2.30 1.19
CA PHE A 123 -23.36 3.67 1.58
C PHE A 123 -24.25 3.69 2.83
N ASN A 124 -23.77 4.33 3.88
CA ASN A 124 -24.54 4.68 5.08
C ASN A 124 -24.74 6.20 5.13
N LYS A 125 -25.51 6.74 6.11
CA LYS A 125 -25.87 8.17 6.16
C LYS A 125 -24.68 9.11 5.89
N ASN A 126 -23.59 8.96 6.67
CA ASN A 126 -22.43 9.89 6.64
C ASN A 126 -21.10 9.16 6.39
N LYS A 127 -21.13 7.93 5.90
CA LYS A 127 -19.93 7.14 5.61
C LYS A 127 -20.13 6.20 4.45
N LEU A 128 -19.04 5.95 3.74
CA LEU A 128 -18.91 4.90 2.74
C LEU A 128 -18.00 3.82 3.29
N THR A 129 -18.54 2.63 3.50
CA THR A 129 -17.73 1.43 3.78
C THR A 129 -17.36 0.79 2.45
N ILE A 130 -16.07 0.53 2.26
CA ILE A 130 -15.54 -0.18 1.09
C ILE A 130 -15.03 -1.53 1.57
N ASP A 131 -15.59 -2.62 1.03
CA ASP A 131 -15.34 -4.00 1.48
C ASP A 131 -15.11 -4.92 0.27
N PHE A 132 -13.93 -5.50 0.19
CA PHE A 132 -13.55 -6.38 -0.92
C PHE A 132 -12.45 -7.37 -0.54
N ILE A 133 -12.33 -8.44 -1.33
CA ILE A 133 -11.23 -9.40 -1.21
C ILE A 133 -10.04 -8.92 -2.04
N GLY A 134 -8.95 -8.62 -1.35
CA GLY A 134 -7.70 -8.14 -1.97
C GLY A 134 -6.64 -9.23 -2.14
N LYS A 135 -5.41 -8.79 -2.31
CA LYS A 135 -4.24 -9.66 -2.56
C LYS A 135 -4.13 -10.79 -1.54
N LYS A 136 -3.96 -12.04 -2.03
CA LYS A 136 -3.86 -13.28 -1.26
C LYS A 136 -5.13 -13.64 -0.48
N GLY A 137 -6.30 -13.25 -0.96
CA GLY A 137 -7.57 -13.55 -0.30
C GLY A 137 -7.83 -12.75 0.99
N VAL A 138 -7.05 -11.71 1.26
CA VAL A 138 -7.24 -10.89 2.46
C VAL A 138 -8.43 -9.96 2.25
N ARG A 139 -9.40 -10.00 3.16
CA ARG A 139 -10.52 -9.04 3.18
C ARG A 139 -9.99 -7.67 3.57
N ASN A 140 -10.34 -6.65 2.78
CA ASN A 140 -10.00 -5.26 3.00
C ASN A 140 -11.29 -4.49 3.29
N VAL A 141 -11.42 -3.96 4.49
CA VAL A 141 -12.58 -3.15 4.91
C VAL A 141 -12.08 -1.82 5.45
N SER A 142 -12.59 -0.72 4.92
CA SER A 142 -12.25 0.61 5.42
C SER A 142 -13.39 1.58 5.20
N GLU A 143 -13.43 2.65 5.99
CA GLU A 143 -14.44 3.67 5.91
C GLU A 143 -13.86 4.96 5.32
N CYS A 144 -14.58 5.57 4.40
CA CYS A 144 -14.35 6.92 3.89
C CYS A 144 -15.41 7.83 4.49
N LEU A 145 -14.97 8.94 5.11
CA LEU A 145 -15.83 9.93 5.77
C LEU A 145 -15.86 11.27 5.01
N ASN A 146 -15.23 11.35 3.85
CA ASN A 146 -15.24 12.57 3.03
C ASN A 146 -16.56 12.67 2.25
N ASP A 147 -17.40 13.62 2.62
CA ASP A 147 -18.75 13.78 2.06
C ASP A 147 -18.75 14.03 0.55
N LYS A 148 -17.75 14.74 0.00
CA LYS A 148 -17.66 15.01 -1.43
C LYS A 148 -17.39 13.72 -2.22
N ILE A 149 -16.51 12.87 -1.70
CA ILE A 149 -16.25 11.53 -2.27
C ILE A 149 -17.48 10.65 -2.15
N ILE A 150 -18.12 10.63 -0.98
CA ILE A 150 -19.33 9.82 -0.72
C ILE A 150 -20.44 10.21 -1.70
N ASN A 151 -20.74 11.52 -1.80
CA ASN A 151 -21.77 12.03 -2.68
C ASN A 151 -21.46 11.76 -4.16
N TYR A 152 -20.21 11.94 -4.58
CA TYR A 152 -19.78 11.62 -5.94
C TYR A 152 -19.97 10.14 -6.27
N LEU A 153 -19.46 9.24 -5.44
CA LEU A 153 -19.55 7.79 -5.69
C LEU A 153 -20.99 7.28 -5.57
N LYS A 154 -21.81 7.88 -4.69
CA LYS A 154 -23.25 7.57 -4.57
C LYS A 154 -24.01 7.98 -5.83
N SER A 155 -23.76 9.17 -6.36
CA SER A 155 -24.37 9.63 -7.63
C SER A 155 -23.94 8.76 -8.81
N LYS A 156 -22.66 8.37 -8.84
CA LYS A 156 -22.09 7.52 -9.90
C LYS A 156 -22.66 6.09 -9.88
N LYS A 157 -22.99 5.55 -8.70
CA LYS A 157 -23.60 4.22 -8.54
C LYS A 157 -25.04 4.15 -9.05
N LYS A 158 -25.74 5.28 -9.11
CA LYS A 158 -27.14 5.32 -9.52
C LYS A 158 -27.30 4.74 -10.94
N ASN A 159 -28.18 3.75 -11.09
CA ASN A 159 -28.46 3.05 -12.35
C ASN A 159 -27.27 2.27 -12.94
N LYS A 160 -26.33 1.84 -12.11
CA LYS A 160 -25.20 1.01 -12.53
C LYS A 160 -25.36 -0.44 -12.10
N ASP A 161 -24.84 -1.38 -12.91
CA ASP A 161 -24.72 -2.77 -12.51
C ASP A 161 -23.77 -2.90 -11.33
N LEU A 162 -24.10 -3.77 -10.37
CA LEU A 162 -23.29 -3.95 -9.17
C LEU A 162 -21.90 -4.51 -9.47
N ASN A 163 -21.73 -5.24 -10.56
CA ASN A 163 -20.46 -5.80 -11.00
C ASN A 163 -19.69 -4.87 -11.96
N GLU A 164 -20.27 -3.71 -12.30
CA GLU A 164 -19.57 -2.69 -13.11
C GLU A 164 -18.47 -2.03 -12.27
N LYS A 165 -17.34 -1.71 -12.93
CA LYS A 165 -16.21 -1.02 -12.30
C LYS A 165 -16.59 0.39 -11.84
N VAL A 166 -16.15 0.73 -10.62
CA VAL A 166 -16.34 2.09 -10.07
C VAL A 166 -15.52 3.12 -10.84
N PHE A 167 -14.26 2.84 -11.13
CA PHE A 167 -13.35 3.74 -11.83
C PHE A 167 -12.95 3.17 -13.20
N LYS A 168 -12.96 4.02 -14.24
CA LYS A 168 -12.47 3.62 -15.57
C LYS A 168 -10.94 3.67 -15.68
N TYR A 169 -10.27 4.39 -14.78
CA TYR A 169 -8.82 4.56 -14.81
C TYR A 169 -8.09 3.37 -14.19
N THR A 170 -6.96 3.03 -14.80
CA THR A 170 -6.13 1.88 -14.46
C THR A 170 -5.01 2.25 -13.49
N SER A 171 -4.30 1.25 -13.00
CA SER A 171 -3.07 1.47 -12.22
C SER A 171 -1.98 2.21 -13.00
N LEU A 172 -1.98 2.10 -14.33
CA LEU A 172 -1.05 2.83 -15.20
C LEU A 172 -1.39 4.33 -15.22
N ASP A 173 -2.67 4.68 -15.37
CA ASP A 173 -3.13 6.08 -15.38
C ASP A 173 -2.76 6.78 -14.07
N VAL A 174 -3.02 6.13 -12.93
CA VAL A 174 -2.66 6.67 -11.61
C VAL A 174 -1.14 6.83 -11.46
N ASN A 175 -0.35 5.86 -11.91
CA ASN A 175 1.10 5.99 -11.85
C ASN A 175 1.64 7.05 -12.82
N ASN A 176 1.01 7.27 -13.97
CA ASN A 176 1.39 8.33 -14.90
C ASN A 176 1.09 9.71 -14.28
N TYR A 177 -0.07 9.90 -13.67
CA TYR A 177 -0.38 11.12 -12.91
C TYR A 177 0.66 11.40 -11.81
N LEU A 178 1.03 10.40 -11.02
CA LEU A 178 2.06 10.55 -10.00
C LEU A 178 3.44 10.91 -10.57
N LYS A 179 3.76 10.46 -11.78
CA LYS A 179 5.03 10.77 -12.46
C LYS A 179 5.11 12.21 -12.93
N GLU A 180 4.02 12.93 -13.09
CA GLU A 180 4.00 14.36 -13.39
C GLU A 180 4.69 15.15 -12.27
N TYR A 181 4.53 14.73 -11.02
CA TYR A 181 5.25 15.32 -9.87
C TYR A 181 6.72 14.88 -9.82
N ASN A 182 7.00 13.64 -10.13
CA ASN A 182 8.37 13.13 -10.21
C ASN A 182 8.39 11.74 -10.92
N PRO A 183 9.22 11.55 -11.97
CA PRO A 183 9.25 10.33 -12.79
C PRO A 183 9.58 9.04 -12.01
N LYS A 184 10.11 9.17 -10.80
CA LYS A 184 10.46 8.02 -9.94
C LYS A 184 9.36 7.59 -8.99
N ILE A 185 8.23 8.31 -8.91
CA ILE A 185 7.14 8.02 -7.96
C ILE A 185 6.19 6.97 -8.54
N THR A 186 5.73 6.08 -7.67
CA THR A 186 4.66 5.12 -7.93
C THR A 186 3.65 5.10 -6.78
N SER A 187 2.46 4.59 -7.02
CA SER A 187 1.45 4.35 -5.98
C SER A 187 1.95 3.46 -4.83
N LYS A 188 2.89 2.54 -5.11
CA LYS A 188 3.55 1.73 -4.08
C LYS A 188 4.47 2.57 -3.19
N ASP A 189 5.18 3.55 -3.75
CA ASP A 189 6.03 4.46 -2.98
C ASP A 189 5.18 5.35 -2.07
N LEU A 190 4.08 5.88 -2.58
CA LEU A 190 3.12 6.68 -1.82
C LEU A 190 2.57 5.90 -0.62
N ARG A 191 2.19 4.64 -0.82
CA ARG A 191 1.73 3.76 0.25
C ARG A 191 2.85 3.46 1.26
N THR A 192 4.10 3.29 0.82
CA THR A 192 5.26 3.08 1.70
C THR A 192 5.57 4.33 2.52
N TRP A 193 5.51 5.51 1.90
CA TRP A 193 5.66 6.79 2.58
C TRP A 193 4.58 6.98 3.65
N ASN A 194 3.32 6.74 3.31
CA ASN A 194 2.20 6.85 4.23
C ASN A 194 2.33 5.91 5.44
N ALA A 195 2.79 4.67 5.23
CA ALA A 195 3.03 3.72 6.31
C ALA A 195 4.02 4.26 7.36
N ASN A 196 5.09 4.93 6.93
CA ASN A 196 6.07 5.51 7.84
C ASN A 196 5.55 6.78 8.52
N ASN A 197 4.73 7.58 7.85
CA ASN A 197 4.05 8.71 8.47
C ASN A 197 3.03 8.26 9.53
N MET A 198 2.22 7.26 9.22
CA MET A 198 1.31 6.66 10.22
C MET A 198 2.07 6.11 11.43
N LEU A 199 3.22 5.45 11.23
CA LEU A 199 4.06 4.99 12.33
C LEU A 199 4.48 6.16 13.24
N LEU A 200 4.93 7.27 12.65
CA LEU A 200 5.32 8.48 13.39
C LEU A 200 4.16 9.17 14.10
N GLN A 201 2.94 9.02 13.61
CA GLN A 201 1.73 9.52 14.25
C GLN A 201 1.28 8.58 15.38
N PHE A 202 1.15 7.29 15.10
CA PHE A 202 0.62 6.31 16.05
C PHE A 202 1.52 6.12 17.27
N ILE A 203 2.85 6.19 17.11
CA ILE A 203 3.78 6.10 18.25
C ILE A 203 3.57 7.24 19.28
N LYS A 204 2.90 8.32 18.89
CA LYS A 204 2.61 9.47 19.78
C LYS A 204 1.32 9.30 20.56
N LEU A 205 0.45 8.36 20.19
CA LEU A 205 -0.82 8.13 20.84
C LEU A 205 -0.62 7.71 22.29
N PRO A 206 -1.38 8.26 23.26
CA PRO A 206 -1.18 8.00 24.69
C PRO A 206 -1.24 6.51 25.04
N GLU A 207 -2.21 5.78 24.47
CA GLU A 207 -2.41 4.35 24.68
C GLU A 207 -1.25 3.49 24.15
N ILE A 208 -0.59 3.97 23.08
CA ILE A 208 0.59 3.29 22.52
C ILE A 208 1.84 3.61 23.33
N LYS A 209 2.04 4.88 23.71
CA LYS A 209 3.18 5.29 24.54
C LYS A 209 3.27 4.55 25.87
N LYS A 210 2.12 4.26 26.50
CA LYS A 210 2.02 3.56 27.77
C LYS A 210 2.18 2.04 27.65
N SER A 211 2.22 1.49 26.42
CA SER A 211 2.33 0.05 26.21
C SER A 211 3.75 -0.46 26.48
N LYS A 212 3.87 -1.72 26.89
CA LYS A 212 5.18 -2.38 27.13
C LYS A 212 6.11 -2.37 25.90
N ASN A 213 5.53 -2.37 24.69
CA ASN A 213 6.28 -2.36 23.42
C ASN A 213 5.66 -1.34 22.44
N PRO A 214 5.87 -0.02 22.65
CA PRO A 214 5.20 1.03 21.88
C PRO A 214 5.46 0.95 20.38
N VAL A 215 6.70 0.66 19.98
CA VAL A 215 7.07 0.55 18.55
C VAL A 215 6.34 -0.61 17.88
N LYS A 216 6.26 -1.78 18.55
CA LYS A 216 5.52 -2.93 18.04
C LYS A 216 4.03 -2.61 17.89
N LYS A 217 3.40 -2.03 18.91
CA LYS A 217 1.99 -1.61 18.91
C LYS A 217 1.67 -0.61 17.81
N ALA A 218 2.55 0.37 17.59
CA ALA A 218 2.38 1.34 16.52
C ALA A 218 2.44 0.66 15.13
N ILE A 219 3.35 -0.30 14.92
CA ILE A 219 3.44 -1.05 13.66
C ILE A 219 2.22 -1.97 13.48
N GLU A 220 1.71 -2.60 14.54
CA GLU A 220 0.46 -3.38 14.50
C GLU A 220 -0.69 -2.50 13.99
N LYS A 221 -0.87 -1.31 14.55
CA LYS A 221 -1.90 -0.34 14.11
C LYS A 221 -1.72 0.10 12.65
N VAL A 222 -0.47 0.32 12.19
CA VAL A 222 -0.19 0.57 10.76
C VAL A 222 -0.55 -0.64 9.92
N SER A 223 -0.25 -1.86 10.39
CA SER A 223 -0.54 -3.08 9.62
C SER A 223 -2.05 -3.30 9.42
N GLU A 224 -2.86 -3.04 10.44
CA GLU A 224 -4.32 -3.04 10.38
C GLU A 224 -4.84 -2.05 9.34
N LYS A 225 -4.38 -0.79 9.40
CA LYS A 225 -4.74 0.24 8.42
C LYS A 225 -4.35 -0.10 6.99
N LEU A 226 -3.29 -0.87 6.80
CA LEU A 226 -2.83 -1.30 5.47
C LEU A 226 -3.40 -2.67 5.05
N HIS A 227 -4.29 -3.28 5.83
CA HIS A 227 -4.82 -4.63 5.57
C HIS A 227 -3.69 -5.64 5.30
N ASN A 228 -2.69 -5.64 6.18
CA ASN A 228 -1.54 -6.54 6.12
C ASN A 228 -1.34 -7.23 7.46
N SER A 229 -0.66 -8.39 7.47
CA SER A 229 -0.10 -8.90 8.71
C SER A 229 1.05 -8.01 9.19
N TYR A 230 1.32 -8.03 10.51
CA TYR A 230 2.46 -7.34 11.11
C TYR A 230 3.77 -7.59 10.36
N HIS A 231 4.08 -8.86 10.08
CA HIS A 231 5.31 -9.26 9.39
C HIS A 231 5.42 -8.68 7.97
N ILE A 232 4.33 -8.68 7.21
CA ILE A 232 4.31 -8.09 5.86
C ILE A 232 4.47 -6.58 5.94
N CYS A 233 3.80 -5.92 6.89
CA CYS A 233 3.92 -4.49 7.09
C CYS A 233 5.37 -4.10 7.43
N LEU A 234 5.94 -4.73 8.46
CA LEU A 234 7.32 -4.48 8.91
C LEU A 234 8.33 -4.71 7.78
N LYS A 235 8.26 -5.84 7.08
CA LYS A 235 9.21 -6.20 6.03
C LYS A 235 9.10 -5.31 4.78
N SER A 236 7.88 -4.94 4.38
CA SER A 236 7.64 -4.35 3.06
C SER A 236 7.42 -2.85 3.05
N TYR A 237 6.93 -2.27 4.16
CA TYR A 237 6.50 -0.87 4.21
C TYR A 237 7.22 -0.03 5.24
N ILE A 238 7.68 -0.60 6.34
CA ILE A 238 8.32 0.16 7.43
C ILE A 238 9.83 0.25 7.24
N ASN A 239 10.37 1.45 7.44
CA ASN A 239 11.82 1.72 7.37
C ASN A 239 12.53 1.14 8.59
N PRO A 240 13.47 0.17 8.43
CA PRO A 240 14.18 -0.43 9.55
C PRO A 240 14.98 0.58 10.39
N ILE A 241 15.57 1.59 9.74
CA ILE A 241 16.34 2.65 10.43
C ILE A 241 15.40 3.49 11.32
N LEU A 242 14.18 3.77 10.84
CA LEU A 242 13.18 4.47 11.65
C LEU A 242 12.78 3.64 12.88
N VAL A 243 12.57 2.35 12.69
CA VAL A 243 12.24 1.42 13.80
C VAL A 243 13.34 1.41 14.85
N GLN A 244 14.60 1.32 14.42
CA GLN A 244 15.75 1.34 15.32
C GLN A 244 15.80 2.65 16.14
N LYS A 245 15.72 3.81 15.48
CA LYS A 245 15.71 5.13 16.14
C LYS A 245 14.55 5.27 17.15
N LEU A 246 13.37 4.76 16.82
CA LEU A 246 12.21 4.80 17.72
C LEU A 246 12.42 3.92 18.96
N LYS A 247 13.03 2.73 18.79
CA LYS A 247 13.37 1.84 19.91
C LYS A 247 14.39 2.48 20.86
N GLU A 248 15.49 3.02 20.32
CA GLU A 248 16.52 3.71 21.09
C GLU A 248 15.95 4.88 21.90
N LYS A 249 15.09 5.70 21.26
CA LYS A 249 14.42 6.82 21.93
C LYS A 249 13.49 6.40 23.07
N HIS A 250 12.91 5.21 23.00
CA HIS A 250 12.05 4.71 24.07
C HIS A 250 12.83 4.04 25.20
N LEU A 251 13.96 3.38 24.91
CA LEU A 251 14.85 2.83 25.92
C LEU A 251 15.45 3.94 26.81
N ASN A 252 15.91 5.03 26.18
CA ASN A 252 16.50 6.18 26.91
C ASN A 252 15.48 7.02 27.72
N LYS A 253 14.18 6.72 27.63
CA LYS A 253 13.14 7.36 28.46
C LYS A 253 12.69 6.49 29.62
N SER A 254 13.11 5.24 29.66
CA SER A 254 12.76 4.26 30.69
C SER A 254 13.91 4.03 31.70
N SER A 255 15.06 4.65 31.44
CA SER A 255 16.19 4.84 32.35
C SER A 255 16.18 6.27 32.92
#